data_e11554c5ea79b7af90e8ef2ab5413aa4
#
_entry.id   e11554c5ea79b7af90e8ef2ab5413aa4
#
_cell.length_a   1.000
_cell.length_b   1.000
_cell.length_c   1.000
_cell.angle_alpha   90.00
_cell.angle_beta   90.00
_cell.angle_gamma   90.00
#
_symmetry.space_group_name_H-M   'P 1'
#
loop_
_entity.id
_entity.type
_entity.pdbx_description
1 polymer ?
#
loop_
_entity_poly.entity_id
_entity_poly.type
_entity_poly.pdbx_seq_one_letter_code
_entity_poly.pdbx_strand_id
1 'polypeptide(L)'
;MVYVGDNFVTVIGATWTPETARLLAAEIKEVTPKPITEVIDTNYHPDRAGGNAYFKSIGAKIISTKLTSDLLTKHWDEMVRYVQKGAPSYPTLPLVLPDKTFAGDFELQGGGVKAIYLGPSHTPDGIFVFFPQEKVLYGNCILKEQLGNLDFANLSEYPKTLERLKQLHLDFTTIVAGHWSPIHGPELIDEYLQLLATKTR
;
A
#
# COMPACT_ATOMS: atom_id res chain seq x y z
N MET A 1 -5.51 3.48 3.43
CA MET A 1 -5.45 3.92 4.84
C MET A 1 -5.16 5.41 4.91
N VAL A 2 -5.51 6.11 6.02
CA VAL A 2 -5.27 7.55 6.17
C VAL A 2 -4.59 7.80 7.51
N TYR A 3 -3.56 8.62 7.50
CA TYR A 3 -2.88 9.11 8.70
C TYR A 3 -3.13 10.62 8.86
N VAL A 4 -3.63 11.01 10.02
CA VAL A 4 -3.92 12.41 10.36
C VAL A 4 -2.84 12.91 11.31
N GLY A 5 -1.84 13.58 10.75
CA GLY A 5 -0.77 14.24 11.53
C GLY A 5 -1.23 15.56 12.16
N ASP A 6 -0.29 16.32 12.74
CA ASP A 6 -0.63 17.57 13.45
C ASP A 6 -1.25 18.64 12.53
N ASN A 7 -0.68 18.86 11.35
CA ASN A 7 -1.10 19.89 10.41
C ASN A 7 -1.35 19.39 8.98
N PHE A 8 -1.40 18.08 8.78
CA PHE A 8 -1.50 17.45 7.46
C PHE A 8 -2.23 16.12 7.52
N VAL A 9 -2.58 15.61 6.34
CA VAL A 9 -3.05 14.25 6.13
C VAL A 9 -2.15 13.57 5.12
N THR A 10 -1.74 12.33 5.40
CA THR A 10 -1.09 11.43 4.46
C THR A 10 -2.04 10.28 4.09
N VAL A 11 -2.25 10.08 2.80
CA VAL A 11 -3.00 8.94 2.27
C VAL A 11 -2.02 7.80 1.96
N ILE A 12 -2.33 6.60 2.44
CA ILE A 12 -1.48 5.41 2.28
C ILE A 12 -2.19 4.43 1.34
N GLY A 13 -1.69 4.36 0.12
CA GLY A 13 -2.35 3.76 -1.03
C GLY A 13 -3.36 4.70 -1.68
N ALA A 14 -3.10 5.09 -2.94
CA ALA A 14 -3.86 6.13 -3.65
C ALA A 14 -5.25 5.68 -4.14
N THR A 15 -5.72 4.49 -3.79
CA THR A 15 -6.97 3.88 -4.27
C THR A 15 -6.98 3.47 -5.75
N TRP A 16 -8.13 2.98 -6.25
CA TRP A 16 -8.28 2.37 -7.57
C TRP A 16 -8.29 3.35 -8.74
N THR A 17 -8.91 4.51 -8.57
CA THR A 17 -9.17 5.46 -9.65
C THR A 17 -9.16 6.88 -9.12
N PRO A 18 -9.03 7.91 -9.98
CA PRO A 18 -9.21 9.30 -9.57
C PRO A 18 -10.58 9.57 -8.92
N GLU A 19 -11.63 8.87 -9.35
CA GLU A 19 -12.96 9.02 -8.75
C GLU A 19 -13.00 8.47 -7.32
N THR A 20 -12.47 7.27 -7.08
CA THR A 20 -12.39 6.71 -5.72
C THR A 20 -11.48 7.55 -4.81
N ALA A 21 -10.42 8.15 -5.35
CA ALA A 21 -9.57 9.09 -4.63
C ALA A 21 -10.32 10.39 -4.26
N ARG A 22 -11.17 10.91 -5.17
CA ARG A 22 -12.03 12.07 -4.90
C ARG A 22 -13.03 11.78 -3.78
N LEU A 23 -13.66 10.60 -3.81
CA LEU A 23 -14.58 10.18 -2.75
C LEU A 23 -13.86 10.06 -1.40
N LEU A 24 -12.69 9.41 -1.37
CA LEU A 24 -11.87 9.32 -0.15
C LEU A 24 -11.49 10.72 0.37
N ALA A 25 -11.11 11.64 -0.50
CA ALA A 25 -10.77 13.00 -0.09
C ALA A 25 -11.97 13.77 0.48
N ALA A 26 -13.19 13.50 -0.01
CA ALA A 26 -14.40 14.04 0.56
C ALA A 26 -14.67 13.51 1.97
N GLU A 27 -14.56 12.19 2.18
CA GLU A 27 -14.69 11.55 3.49
C GLU A 27 -13.63 12.07 4.49
N ILE A 28 -12.39 12.27 4.04
CA ILE A 28 -11.34 12.86 4.90
C ILE A 28 -11.73 14.25 5.39
N LYS A 29 -12.36 15.09 4.56
CA LYS A 29 -12.81 16.44 4.95
C LYS A 29 -13.88 16.42 6.03
N GLU A 30 -14.72 15.40 6.09
CA GLU A 30 -15.70 15.23 7.17
C GLU A 30 -15.04 14.88 8.52
N VAL A 31 -13.85 14.25 8.47
CA VAL A 31 -13.10 13.84 9.67
C VAL A 31 -12.16 14.94 10.15
N THR A 32 -11.53 15.69 9.23
CA THR A 32 -10.54 16.71 9.58
C THR A 32 -10.45 17.82 8.52
N PRO A 33 -10.30 19.10 8.94
CA PRO A 33 -10.06 20.21 8.01
C PRO A 33 -8.60 20.26 7.49
N LYS A 34 -7.71 19.40 7.97
CA LYS A 34 -6.29 19.41 7.58
C LYS A 34 -6.12 19.02 6.11
N PRO A 35 -5.18 19.65 5.38
CA PRO A 35 -4.95 19.34 3.97
C PRO A 35 -4.32 17.95 3.77
N ILE A 36 -4.70 17.28 2.69
CA ILE A 36 -3.97 16.11 2.18
C ILE A 36 -2.72 16.64 1.49
N THR A 37 -1.54 16.39 2.07
CA THR A 37 -0.25 16.88 1.55
C THR A 37 0.59 15.81 0.89
N GLU A 38 0.38 14.55 1.27
CA GLU A 38 1.17 13.42 0.77
C GLU A 38 0.31 12.20 0.50
N VAL A 39 0.73 11.43 -0.50
CA VAL A 39 0.20 10.11 -0.81
C VAL A 39 1.37 9.15 -0.97
N ILE A 40 1.26 7.96 -0.39
CA ILE A 40 2.28 6.92 -0.51
C ILE A 40 1.74 5.79 -1.38
N ASP A 41 2.36 5.59 -2.55
CA ASP A 41 2.13 4.39 -3.33
C ASP A 41 2.84 3.22 -2.65
N THR A 42 2.07 2.31 -2.10
CA THR A 42 2.60 1.19 -1.31
C THR A 42 2.99 -0.03 -2.15
N ASN A 43 2.60 -0.04 -3.42
CA ASN A 43 3.07 -0.88 -4.50
C ASN A 43 2.59 -0.31 -5.86
N TYR A 44 3.03 -0.93 -6.99
CA TYR A 44 2.75 -0.44 -8.34
C TYR A 44 1.38 -0.85 -8.91
N HIS A 45 0.55 -1.59 -8.17
CA HIS A 45 -0.76 -2.01 -8.65
C HIS A 45 -1.77 -0.84 -8.68
N PRO A 46 -2.77 -0.89 -9.59
CA PRO A 46 -3.75 0.16 -9.72
C PRO A 46 -4.57 0.45 -8.47
N ASP A 47 -4.80 -0.53 -7.60
CA ASP A 47 -5.51 -0.34 -6.34
C ASP A 47 -4.70 0.46 -5.29
N ARG A 48 -3.45 0.76 -5.57
CA ARG A 48 -2.55 1.56 -4.70
C ARG A 48 -1.99 2.82 -5.38
N ALA A 49 -2.09 2.93 -6.70
CA ALA A 49 -1.57 4.07 -7.47
C ALA A 49 -2.60 4.69 -8.43
N GLY A 50 -3.78 4.08 -8.62
CA GLY A 50 -4.77 4.51 -9.61
C GLY A 50 -5.36 5.90 -9.36
N GLY A 51 -5.40 6.35 -8.12
CA GLY A 51 -5.89 7.67 -7.72
C GLY A 51 -4.88 8.80 -7.79
N ASN A 52 -3.61 8.54 -8.15
CA ASN A 52 -2.51 9.52 -8.15
C ASN A 52 -2.85 10.81 -8.92
N ALA A 53 -3.52 10.69 -10.08
CA ALA A 53 -3.90 11.87 -10.87
C ALA A 53 -4.78 12.85 -10.10
N TYR A 54 -5.72 12.37 -9.31
CA TYR A 54 -6.57 13.21 -8.48
C TYR A 54 -5.77 13.88 -7.36
N PHE A 55 -5.01 13.10 -6.59
CA PHE A 55 -4.24 13.65 -5.48
C PHE A 55 -3.21 14.69 -5.95
N LYS A 56 -2.56 14.45 -7.07
CA LYS A 56 -1.65 15.43 -7.69
C LYS A 56 -2.39 16.70 -8.10
N SER A 57 -3.62 16.59 -8.59
CA SER A 57 -4.43 17.76 -9.01
C SER A 57 -4.82 18.67 -7.85
N ILE A 58 -4.89 18.14 -6.62
CA ILE A 58 -5.16 18.92 -5.41
C ILE A 58 -3.90 19.38 -4.67
N GLY A 59 -2.70 19.14 -5.27
CA GLY A 59 -1.41 19.59 -4.76
C GLY A 59 -0.70 18.64 -3.80
N ALA A 60 -1.23 17.44 -3.56
CA ALA A 60 -0.55 16.44 -2.76
C ALA A 60 0.68 15.88 -3.50
N LYS A 61 1.74 15.57 -2.75
CA LYS A 61 2.97 14.95 -3.27
C LYS A 61 2.85 13.44 -3.24
N ILE A 62 3.11 12.81 -4.37
CA ILE A 62 3.14 11.35 -4.48
C ILE A 62 4.54 10.86 -4.11
N ILE A 63 4.61 9.89 -3.19
CA ILE A 63 5.86 9.32 -2.69
C ILE A 63 5.80 7.81 -2.87
N SER A 64 6.91 7.19 -3.27
CA SER A 64 7.03 5.74 -3.35
C SER A 64 8.45 5.26 -3.13
N THR A 65 8.66 3.93 -3.08
CA THR A 65 10.00 3.39 -3.29
C THR A 65 10.46 3.66 -4.73
N LYS A 66 11.78 3.71 -4.92
CA LYS A 66 12.32 3.77 -6.29
C LYS A 66 11.86 2.56 -7.12
N LEU A 67 11.81 1.38 -6.51
CA LEU A 67 11.35 0.16 -7.17
C LEU A 67 9.90 0.28 -7.65
N THR A 68 9.01 0.82 -6.83
CA THR A 68 7.61 1.09 -7.21
C THR A 68 7.55 2.03 -8.42
N SER A 69 8.32 3.13 -8.40
CA SER A 69 8.39 4.07 -9.52
C SER A 69 8.89 3.43 -10.82
N ASP A 70 9.91 2.58 -10.73
CA ASP A 70 10.46 1.85 -11.87
C ASP A 70 9.43 0.85 -12.44
N LEU A 71 8.71 0.13 -11.58
CA LEU A 71 7.66 -0.81 -11.98
C LEU A 71 6.43 -0.11 -12.56
N LEU A 72 6.02 1.03 -12.00
CA LEU A 72 4.97 1.88 -12.59
C LEU A 72 5.35 2.30 -14.01
N THR A 73 6.59 2.79 -14.20
CA THR A 73 7.08 3.20 -15.53
C THR A 73 7.03 2.04 -16.53
N LYS A 74 7.39 0.84 -16.08
CA LYS A 74 7.55 -0.32 -16.96
C LYS A 74 6.24 -1.05 -17.25
N HIS A 75 5.34 -1.15 -16.25
CA HIS A 75 4.22 -2.08 -16.28
C HIS A 75 2.83 -1.43 -16.14
N TRP A 76 2.72 -0.10 -16.03
CA TRP A 76 1.43 0.55 -15.76
C TRP A 76 0.33 0.15 -16.75
N ASP A 77 0.59 0.28 -18.04
CA ASP A 77 -0.39 -0.05 -19.07
C ASP A 77 -0.77 -1.54 -19.05
N GLU A 78 0.17 -2.41 -18.71
CA GLU A 78 -0.09 -3.84 -18.55
C GLU A 78 -1.02 -4.10 -17.36
N MET A 79 -0.78 -3.44 -16.24
CA MET A 79 -1.61 -3.56 -15.04
C MET A 79 -3.03 -3.03 -15.26
N VAL A 80 -3.18 -1.88 -15.92
CA VAL A 80 -4.50 -1.35 -16.29
C VAL A 80 -5.26 -2.35 -17.17
N ARG A 81 -4.60 -2.90 -18.20
CA ARG A 81 -5.21 -3.92 -19.06
C ARG A 81 -5.53 -5.23 -18.30
N TYR A 82 -4.70 -5.61 -17.35
CA TYR A 82 -4.94 -6.77 -16.50
C TYR A 82 -6.23 -6.61 -15.70
N VAL A 83 -6.41 -5.45 -15.04
CA VAL A 83 -7.64 -5.14 -14.29
C VAL A 83 -8.86 -5.12 -15.22
N GLN A 84 -8.75 -4.53 -16.42
CA GLN A 84 -9.83 -4.47 -17.40
C GLN A 84 -10.29 -5.85 -17.89
N LYS A 85 -9.43 -6.88 -17.88
CA LYS A 85 -9.85 -8.26 -18.20
C LYS A 85 -10.85 -8.81 -17.19
N GLY A 86 -10.68 -8.51 -15.91
CA GLY A 86 -11.57 -8.92 -14.83
C GLY A 86 -12.73 -7.95 -14.59
N ALA A 87 -12.55 -6.68 -14.95
CA ALA A 87 -13.51 -5.59 -14.78
C ALA A 87 -13.53 -4.69 -16.03
N PRO A 88 -14.29 -5.06 -17.07
CA PRO A 88 -14.28 -4.33 -18.36
C PRO A 88 -14.67 -2.85 -18.27
N SER A 89 -15.40 -2.46 -17.23
CA SER A 89 -15.76 -1.06 -16.94
C SER A 89 -14.63 -0.24 -16.30
N TYR A 90 -13.50 -0.87 -15.94
CA TYR A 90 -12.39 -0.15 -15.36
C TYR A 90 -11.78 0.83 -16.36
N PRO A 91 -11.60 2.13 -16.00
CA PRO A 91 -11.16 3.13 -16.94
C PRO A 91 -9.69 2.92 -17.36
N THR A 92 -9.34 3.40 -18.53
CA THR A 92 -7.94 3.59 -18.90
C THR A 92 -7.38 4.76 -18.09
N LEU A 93 -6.36 4.51 -17.26
CA LEU A 93 -5.76 5.51 -16.40
C LEU A 93 -4.41 5.96 -16.95
N PRO A 94 -4.13 7.27 -16.95
CA PRO A 94 -2.80 7.76 -17.29
C PRO A 94 -1.77 7.33 -16.25
N LEU A 95 -0.55 7.07 -16.68
CA LEU A 95 0.57 6.91 -15.76
C LEU A 95 0.85 8.24 -15.05
N VAL A 96 0.88 8.20 -13.72
CA VAL A 96 1.29 9.33 -12.88
C VAL A 96 2.40 8.87 -11.97
N LEU A 97 3.61 9.32 -12.25
CA LEU A 97 4.80 8.96 -11.49
C LEU A 97 4.89 9.73 -10.15
N PRO A 98 5.51 9.11 -9.13
CA PRO A 98 5.82 9.76 -7.86
C PRO A 98 6.69 11.02 -8.04
N ASP A 99 6.42 12.03 -7.21
CA ASP A 99 7.21 13.27 -7.15
C ASP A 99 8.53 13.06 -6.40
N LYS A 100 8.53 12.08 -5.46
CA LYS A 100 9.70 11.73 -4.65
C LYS A 100 9.80 10.21 -4.50
N THR A 101 11.01 9.70 -4.59
CA THR A 101 11.30 8.29 -4.33
C THR A 101 12.31 8.13 -3.21
N PHE A 102 12.25 7.00 -2.52
CA PHE A 102 13.21 6.63 -1.49
C PHE A 102 13.76 5.21 -1.74
N ALA A 103 14.91 4.92 -1.17
CA ALA A 103 15.52 3.60 -1.16
C ALA A 103 15.68 3.15 0.31
N GLY A 104 15.30 1.90 0.60
CA GLY A 104 15.30 1.40 1.97
C GLY A 104 14.12 1.92 2.80
N ASP A 105 14.28 1.93 4.10
CA ASP A 105 13.27 2.44 5.02
C ASP A 105 13.13 3.96 4.91
N PHE A 106 11.92 4.44 5.04
CA PHE A 106 11.61 5.86 4.92
C PHE A 106 10.71 6.30 6.09
N GLU A 107 11.06 7.44 6.68
CA GLU A 107 10.23 8.09 7.68
C GLU A 107 9.35 9.16 7.03
N LEU A 108 8.04 9.11 7.31
CA LEU A 108 7.08 10.07 6.80
C LEU A 108 7.20 11.43 7.45
N GLN A 109 6.64 12.44 6.80
CA GLN A 109 6.59 13.80 7.32
C GLN A 109 6.04 13.83 8.75
N GLY A 110 6.69 14.57 9.63
CA GLY A 110 6.34 14.65 11.05
C GLY A 110 7.06 13.64 11.93
N GLY A 111 7.79 12.69 11.34
CA GLY A 111 8.52 11.64 12.06
C GLY A 111 7.61 10.53 12.62
N GLY A 112 8.22 9.43 13.04
CA GLY A 112 7.53 8.37 13.76
C GLY A 112 6.76 7.36 12.91
N VAL A 113 6.31 7.68 11.70
CA VAL A 113 5.67 6.72 10.78
C VAL A 113 6.69 6.18 9.81
N LYS A 114 6.83 4.85 9.74
CA LYS A 114 7.89 4.19 8.97
C LYS A 114 7.32 3.38 7.82
N ALA A 115 7.76 3.68 6.60
CA ALA A 115 7.57 2.81 5.45
C ALA A 115 8.74 1.82 5.38
N ILE A 116 8.45 0.52 5.31
CA ILE A 116 9.44 -0.55 5.47
C ILE A 116 9.34 -1.51 4.29
N TYR A 117 10.44 -1.70 3.57
CA TYR A 117 10.56 -2.70 2.52
C TYR A 117 11.36 -3.91 3.01
N LEU A 118 10.75 -5.09 3.00
CA LEU A 118 11.36 -6.33 3.51
C LEU A 118 11.61 -7.38 2.42
N GLY A 119 11.37 -7.03 1.16
CA GLY A 119 11.58 -7.93 0.03
C GLY A 119 10.31 -8.25 -0.75
N PRO A 120 10.45 -8.99 -1.86
CA PRO A 120 9.32 -9.39 -2.69
C PRO A 120 8.30 -10.23 -1.91
N SER A 121 7.02 -10.00 -2.18
CA SER A 121 5.90 -10.66 -1.51
C SER A 121 4.71 -10.82 -2.46
N HIS A 122 3.56 -10.20 -2.17
CA HIS A 122 2.42 -10.09 -3.08
C HIS A 122 2.79 -9.40 -4.40
N THR A 123 3.68 -8.42 -4.33
CA THR A 123 4.34 -7.76 -5.46
C THR A 123 5.84 -7.67 -5.19
N PRO A 124 6.67 -7.41 -6.21
CA PRO A 124 8.12 -7.21 -6.00
C PRO A 124 8.47 -6.04 -5.08
N ASP A 125 7.61 -5.02 -5.00
CA ASP A 125 7.87 -3.70 -4.42
C ASP A 125 7.03 -3.38 -3.17
N GLY A 126 6.13 -4.27 -2.76
CA GLY A 126 5.20 -4.01 -1.66
C GLY A 126 5.89 -3.62 -0.36
N ILE A 127 5.41 -2.55 0.28
CA ILE A 127 5.91 -2.07 1.57
C ILE A 127 4.87 -2.22 2.67
N PHE A 128 5.34 -2.34 3.90
CA PHE A 128 4.55 -2.13 5.11
C PHE A 128 4.63 -0.67 5.53
N VAL A 129 3.62 -0.19 6.30
CA VAL A 129 3.73 1.11 6.97
C VAL A 129 3.44 0.93 8.45
N PHE A 130 4.38 1.30 9.30
CA PHE A 130 4.31 1.12 10.74
C PHE A 130 4.08 2.46 11.46
N PHE A 131 3.12 2.48 12.37
CA PHE A 131 2.69 3.61 13.20
C PHE A 131 3.00 3.26 14.66
N PRO A 132 4.21 3.59 15.16
CA PRO A 132 4.65 3.14 16.47
C PRO A 132 3.82 3.73 17.63
N GLN A 133 3.38 4.98 17.53
CA GLN A 133 2.59 5.62 18.59
C GLN A 133 1.20 5.01 18.69
N GLU A 134 0.58 4.70 17.56
CA GLU A 134 -0.73 4.07 17.46
C GLU A 134 -0.68 2.55 17.65
N LYS A 135 0.51 1.96 17.64
CA LYS A 135 0.74 0.50 17.62
C LYS A 135 0.00 -0.21 16.48
N VAL A 136 0.02 0.41 15.30
CA VAL A 136 -0.64 -0.09 14.10
C VAL A 136 0.38 -0.42 13.02
N LEU A 137 0.22 -1.58 12.40
CA LEU A 137 0.92 -1.97 11.18
C LEU A 137 -0.06 -2.00 10.01
N TYR A 138 0.18 -1.22 8.98
CA TYR A 138 -0.53 -1.37 7.71
C TYR A 138 0.13 -2.48 6.88
N GLY A 139 -0.61 -3.57 6.73
CA GLY A 139 -0.15 -4.77 6.02
C GLY A 139 -0.22 -4.68 4.51
N ASN A 140 -0.80 -3.61 3.95
CA ASN A 140 -0.96 -3.44 2.50
C ASN A 140 -1.65 -4.66 1.84
N CYS A 141 -1.36 -4.94 0.58
CA CYS A 141 -1.76 -6.17 -0.11
C CYS A 141 -0.95 -7.41 0.34
N ILE A 142 0.03 -7.21 1.25
CA ILE A 142 0.92 -8.27 1.73
C ILE A 142 0.23 -9.12 2.80
N LEU A 143 -0.49 -8.49 3.75
CA LEU A 143 -1.22 -9.20 4.80
C LEU A 143 -2.73 -9.08 4.59
N LYS A 144 -3.42 -10.20 4.60
CA LYS A 144 -4.84 -10.34 4.35
C LYS A 144 -5.36 -11.69 4.86
N GLU A 145 -6.64 -11.83 5.13
CA GLU A 145 -7.22 -13.06 5.69
C GLU A 145 -7.36 -14.22 4.68
N GLN A 146 -7.16 -13.94 3.38
CA GLN A 146 -7.24 -14.95 2.30
C GLN A 146 -6.08 -14.75 1.33
N LEU A 147 -5.70 -15.81 0.60
CA LEU A 147 -4.60 -15.73 -0.38
C LEU A 147 -4.84 -14.69 -1.47
N GLY A 148 -6.07 -14.59 -1.96
CA GLY A 148 -6.42 -13.69 -3.06
C GLY A 148 -5.66 -14.01 -4.35
N ASN A 149 -5.47 -12.99 -5.17
CA ASN A 149 -4.67 -13.11 -6.38
C ASN A 149 -3.18 -13.20 -6.04
N LEU A 150 -2.47 -14.15 -6.65
CA LEU A 150 -1.04 -14.39 -6.48
C LEU A 150 -0.25 -14.30 -7.80
N ASP A 151 -0.88 -13.84 -8.89
CA ASP A 151 -0.27 -13.82 -10.24
C ASP A 151 1.02 -13.00 -10.31
N PHE A 152 1.16 -12.00 -9.43
CA PHE A 152 2.34 -11.13 -9.36
C PHE A 152 3.21 -11.42 -8.13
N ALA A 153 2.83 -12.43 -7.34
CA ALA A 153 3.53 -12.76 -6.10
C ALA A 153 4.82 -13.54 -6.36
N ASN A 154 5.83 -13.27 -5.56
CA ASN A 154 7.01 -14.12 -5.47
C ASN A 154 6.82 -15.15 -4.36
N LEU A 155 6.22 -16.30 -4.68
CA LEU A 155 5.86 -17.32 -3.70
C LEU A 155 7.07 -17.91 -2.95
N SER A 156 8.27 -17.87 -3.50
CA SER A 156 9.49 -18.36 -2.83
C SER A 156 10.05 -17.36 -1.80
N GLU A 157 9.83 -16.04 -2.02
CA GLU A 157 10.28 -14.97 -1.12
C GLU A 157 9.20 -14.51 -0.15
N TYR A 158 7.93 -14.65 -0.50
CA TYR A 158 6.82 -14.14 0.30
C TYR A 158 6.86 -14.60 1.77
N PRO A 159 7.00 -15.92 2.07
CA PRO A 159 7.12 -16.35 3.47
C PRO A 159 8.34 -15.73 4.16
N LYS A 160 9.48 -15.62 3.46
CA LYS A 160 10.70 -15.03 4.03
C LYS A 160 10.53 -13.54 4.35
N THR A 161 9.76 -12.80 3.53
CA THR A 161 9.42 -11.40 3.77
C THR A 161 8.60 -11.25 5.06
N LEU A 162 7.64 -12.14 5.30
CA LEU A 162 6.87 -12.15 6.55
C LEU A 162 7.70 -12.56 7.77
N GLU A 163 8.62 -13.51 7.60
CA GLU A 163 9.56 -13.87 8.69
C GLU A 163 10.50 -12.71 9.03
N ARG A 164 10.98 -11.95 8.03
CA ARG A 164 11.74 -10.70 8.28
C ARG A 164 10.92 -9.69 9.06
N LEU A 165 9.62 -9.54 8.76
CA LEU A 165 8.73 -8.67 9.53
C LEU A 165 8.67 -9.09 11.01
N LYS A 166 8.53 -10.37 11.31
CA LYS A 166 8.54 -10.90 12.69
C LYS A 166 9.87 -10.61 13.39
N GLN A 167 10.99 -10.74 12.69
CA GLN A 167 12.33 -10.49 13.24
C GLN A 167 12.59 -9.02 13.61
N LEU A 168 11.82 -8.07 13.08
CA LEU A 168 11.92 -6.66 13.46
C LEU A 168 11.39 -6.39 14.88
N HIS A 169 10.64 -7.30 15.47
CA HIS A 169 10.04 -7.17 16.81
C HIS A 169 9.33 -5.82 17.02
N LEU A 170 8.61 -5.35 16.00
CA LEU A 170 7.86 -4.09 16.09
C LEU A 170 6.73 -4.22 17.13
N ASP A 171 6.57 -3.20 17.97
CA ASP A 171 5.51 -3.15 18.99
C ASP A 171 4.20 -2.66 18.37
N PHE A 172 3.40 -3.56 17.80
CA PHE A 172 2.05 -3.28 17.29
C PHE A 172 1.04 -4.28 17.86
N THR A 173 -0.17 -3.82 18.05
CA THR A 173 -1.32 -4.63 18.50
C THR A 173 -2.37 -4.81 17.44
N THR A 174 -2.30 -4.01 16.35
CA THR A 174 -3.30 -3.99 15.29
C THR A 174 -2.62 -4.04 13.93
N ILE A 175 -3.12 -4.91 13.05
CA ILE A 175 -2.79 -4.92 11.63
C ILE A 175 -4.00 -4.40 10.85
N VAL A 176 -3.76 -3.41 9.98
CA VAL A 176 -4.73 -3.00 8.97
C VAL A 176 -4.40 -3.73 7.67
N ALA A 177 -5.25 -4.69 7.30
CA ALA A 177 -5.10 -5.48 6.09
C ALA A 177 -5.51 -4.71 4.83
N GLY A 178 -4.93 -5.10 3.70
CA GLY A 178 -5.17 -4.40 2.43
C GLY A 178 -6.49 -4.76 1.74
N HIS A 179 -7.08 -5.89 2.07
CA HIS A 179 -8.29 -6.45 1.46
C HIS A 179 -9.10 -7.24 2.48
N TRP A 180 -10.39 -7.43 2.21
CA TRP A 180 -11.39 -8.10 3.05
C TRP A 180 -11.58 -7.40 4.40
N SER A 181 -11.61 -8.13 5.50
CA SER A 181 -11.72 -7.50 6.81
C SER A 181 -10.50 -6.63 7.09
N PRO A 182 -10.70 -5.35 7.45
CA PRO A 182 -9.56 -4.43 7.52
C PRO A 182 -8.75 -4.55 8.83
N ILE A 183 -9.34 -5.04 9.93
CA ILE A 183 -8.73 -4.98 11.27
C ILE A 183 -8.47 -6.38 11.79
N HIS A 184 -7.21 -6.63 12.16
CA HIS A 184 -6.73 -7.89 12.71
C HIS A 184 -5.71 -7.66 13.82
N GLY A 185 -5.43 -8.70 14.60
CA GLY A 185 -4.31 -8.75 15.53
C GLY A 185 -3.02 -9.23 14.87
N PRO A 186 -1.92 -9.27 15.62
CA PRO A 186 -0.62 -9.74 15.13
C PRO A 186 -0.60 -11.19 14.62
N GLU A 187 -1.53 -12.02 15.07
CA GLU A 187 -1.73 -13.41 14.64
C GLU A 187 -1.95 -13.58 13.14
N LEU A 188 -2.46 -12.54 12.45
CA LEU A 188 -2.67 -12.56 11.01
C LEU A 188 -1.39 -12.92 10.23
N ILE A 189 -0.22 -12.60 10.76
CA ILE A 189 1.05 -12.94 10.10
C ILE A 189 1.23 -14.46 10.03
N ASP A 190 1.01 -15.14 11.15
CA ASP A 190 1.16 -16.61 11.21
C ASP A 190 0.05 -17.33 10.45
N GLU A 191 -1.17 -16.82 10.51
CA GLU A 191 -2.29 -17.32 9.74
C GLU A 191 -2.01 -17.22 8.23
N TYR A 192 -1.50 -16.08 7.77
CA TYR A 192 -1.16 -15.89 6.35
C TYR A 192 0.03 -16.74 5.90
N LEU A 193 1.03 -16.95 6.77
CA LEU A 193 2.12 -17.91 6.51
C LEU A 193 1.59 -19.34 6.32
N GLN A 194 0.61 -19.76 7.12
CA GLN A 194 -0.05 -21.06 6.97
C GLN A 194 -0.80 -21.15 5.64
N LEU A 195 -1.51 -20.10 5.22
CA LEU A 195 -2.18 -20.05 3.92
C LEU A 195 -1.17 -20.16 2.76
N LEU A 196 -0.05 -19.44 2.82
CA LEU A 196 1.01 -19.54 1.80
C LEU A 196 1.59 -20.94 1.70
N ALA A 197 1.78 -21.64 2.82
CA ALA A 197 2.29 -23.00 2.85
C ALA A 197 1.38 -24.01 2.12
N THR A 198 0.09 -23.70 1.91
CA THR A 198 -0.81 -24.55 1.11
C THR A 198 -0.55 -24.46 -0.39
N LYS A 199 0.19 -23.43 -0.86
CA LYS A 199 0.49 -23.19 -2.28
C LYS A 199 1.91 -23.61 -2.69
N THR A 200 2.79 -23.83 -1.73
CA THR A 200 4.18 -24.22 -1.97
C THR A 200 4.41 -25.74 -1.87
N ARG A 201 3.35 -26.49 -1.70
CA ARG A 201 3.29 -27.96 -1.80
C ARG A 201 2.74 -28.33 -3.17
#